data_922f7738d1b473d92cc5ca1fa4ab1c64
#
_entry.id   922f7738d1b473d92cc5ca1fa4ab1c64
#
_cell.length_a   1.000
_cell.length_b   1.000
_cell.length_c   1.000
_cell.angle_alpha   90.00
_cell.angle_beta   90.00
_cell.angle_gamma   90.00
#
_symmetry.space_group_name_H-M   'P 1'
#
loop_
_entity.id
_entity.type
_entity.pdbx_description
1 polymer ?
#
loop_
_entity_poly.entity_id
_entity_poly.type
_entity_poly.pdbx_seq_one_letter_code
_entity_poly.pdbx_strand_id
1 'polypeptide(L)'
;MKKKPEFHGSDLEKIADYYHLNKENIILFGANVNPLGLSGQVKKDLAEHLDIISSYPDRDYTDLKKAIAAYTNTSPEHIVVGNGSTELISLLISQRAPKRALLLGPTYSEYARELNLVGGTLEYYNLKEEQDFRLDISDLTDTL
;
A
#
# COMPACT_ATOMS: atom_id res chain seq x y z
N MET A 1 -8.16 -31.03 -6.94
CA MET A 1 -7.78 -29.79 -7.65
C MET A 1 -6.76 -29.06 -6.82
N LYS A 2 -5.59 -28.68 -7.36
CA LYS A 2 -4.64 -27.81 -6.64
C LYS A 2 -5.29 -26.43 -6.50
N LYS A 3 -5.33 -25.86 -5.29
CA LYS A 3 -5.85 -24.52 -5.05
C LYS A 3 -5.02 -23.54 -5.90
N LYS A 4 -5.70 -22.65 -6.65
CA LYS A 4 -5.02 -21.60 -7.41
C LYS A 4 -4.20 -20.76 -6.44
N PRO A 5 -2.91 -20.48 -6.70
CA PRO A 5 -2.13 -19.60 -5.85
C PRO A 5 -2.70 -18.18 -5.88
N GLU A 6 -2.64 -17.51 -4.75
CA GLU A 6 -2.94 -16.08 -4.66
C GLU A 6 -1.72 -15.31 -5.16
N PHE A 7 -1.92 -14.45 -6.15
CA PHE A 7 -0.87 -13.59 -6.70
C PHE A 7 -1.08 -12.15 -6.21
N HIS A 8 0.01 -11.52 -5.81
CA HIS A 8 0.02 -10.07 -5.65
C HIS A 8 0.04 -9.41 -7.04
N GLY A 9 -0.54 -8.21 -7.17
CA GLY A 9 -0.62 -7.50 -8.46
C GLY A 9 0.74 -7.22 -9.13
N SER A 10 1.84 -7.25 -8.37
CA SER A 10 3.22 -7.09 -8.86
C SER A 10 3.95 -8.42 -9.16
N ASP A 11 3.33 -9.57 -8.92
CA ASP A 11 3.96 -10.91 -9.07
C ASP A 11 4.03 -11.37 -10.55
N LEU A 12 4.46 -10.49 -11.45
CA LEU A 12 4.47 -10.74 -12.89
C LEU A 12 5.24 -12.03 -13.26
N GLU A 13 6.40 -12.25 -12.62
CA GLU A 13 7.22 -13.44 -12.82
C GLU A 13 6.45 -14.72 -12.46
N LYS A 14 5.88 -14.75 -11.27
CA LYS A 14 5.11 -15.91 -10.80
C LYS A 14 3.87 -16.19 -11.65
N ILE A 15 3.22 -15.11 -12.13
CA ILE A 15 2.07 -15.22 -13.04
C ILE A 15 2.50 -15.81 -14.39
N ALA A 16 3.58 -15.26 -14.96
CA ALA A 16 4.13 -15.73 -16.22
C ALA A 16 4.50 -17.24 -16.14
N ASP A 17 5.20 -17.63 -15.09
CA ASP A 17 5.60 -19.04 -14.86
C ASP A 17 4.38 -19.94 -14.67
N TYR A 18 3.42 -19.54 -13.85
CA TYR A 18 2.24 -20.37 -13.54
C TYR A 18 1.35 -20.61 -14.77
N TYR A 19 1.18 -19.59 -15.62
CA TYR A 19 0.35 -19.67 -16.82
C TYR A 19 1.16 -20.00 -18.10
N HIS A 20 2.47 -20.18 -18.00
CA HIS A 20 3.38 -20.43 -19.12
C HIS A 20 3.30 -19.34 -20.21
N LEU A 21 3.26 -18.08 -19.77
CA LEU A 21 3.16 -16.92 -20.65
C LEU A 21 4.51 -16.22 -20.80
N ASN A 22 4.72 -15.56 -21.96
CA ASN A 22 5.82 -14.64 -22.09
C ASN A 22 5.47 -13.31 -21.40
N LYS A 23 6.33 -12.85 -20.50
CA LYS A 23 6.13 -11.58 -19.74
C LYS A 23 5.85 -10.38 -20.63
N GLU A 24 6.52 -10.30 -21.79
CA GLU A 24 6.37 -9.20 -22.75
C GLU A 24 4.96 -9.11 -23.35
N ASN A 25 4.20 -10.20 -23.28
CA ASN A 25 2.83 -10.28 -23.80
C ASN A 25 1.78 -10.07 -22.71
N ILE A 26 2.19 -9.82 -21.45
CA ILE A 26 1.27 -9.60 -20.33
C ILE A 26 1.00 -8.11 -20.17
N ILE A 27 -0.27 -7.72 -20.29
CA ILE A 27 -0.70 -6.38 -19.95
C ILE A 27 -1.02 -6.34 -18.46
N LEU A 28 -0.25 -5.54 -17.70
CA LEU A 28 -0.34 -5.49 -16.24
C LEU A 28 -1.38 -4.46 -15.81
N PHE A 29 -2.49 -4.93 -15.24
CA PHE A 29 -3.52 -4.11 -14.57
C PHE A 29 -3.51 -4.30 -13.03
N GLY A 30 -2.59 -5.10 -12.51
CA GLY A 30 -2.56 -5.51 -11.11
C GLY A 30 -1.78 -4.59 -10.17
N ALA A 31 -1.06 -3.61 -10.69
CA ALA A 31 -0.29 -2.65 -9.89
C ALA A 31 -0.58 -1.21 -10.35
N ASN A 32 -0.70 -0.30 -9.38
CA ASN A 32 -0.93 1.13 -9.65
C ASN A 32 0.38 1.82 -10.05
N VAL A 33 0.95 1.41 -11.18
CA VAL A 33 2.16 2.01 -11.73
C VAL A 33 1.77 2.97 -12.86
N ASN A 34 2.33 4.18 -12.83
CA ASN A 34 2.08 5.13 -13.91
C ASN A 34 2.72 4.63 -15.22
N PRO A 35 1.93 4.28 -16.26
CA PRO A 35 2.46 3.76 -17.51
C PRO A 35 3.30 4.78 -18.28
N LEU A 36 3.14 6.07 -18.00
CA LEU A 36 3.95 7.14 -18.59
C LEU A 36 5.32 7.29 -17.91
N GLY A 37 5.54 6.59 -16.79
CA GLY A 37 6.76 6.69 -16.00
C GLY A 37 6.91 8.03 -15.29
N LEU A 38 8.15 8.37 -14.95
CA LEU A 38 8.47 9.65 -14.33
C LEU A 38 8.42 10.79 -15.34
N SER A 39 7.97 11.97 -14.90
CA SER A 39 8.02 13.18 -15.71
C SER A 39 9.46 13.56 -16.07
N GLY A 40 9.66 14.24 -17.19
CA GLY A 40 10.98 14.71 -17.60
C GLY A 40 11.65 15.64 -16.58
N GLN A 41 10.84 16.46 -15.91
CA GLN A 41 11.32 17.37 -14.85
C GLN A 41 11.88 16.58 -13.64
N VAL A 42 11.14 15.56 -13.18
CA VAL A 42 11.61 14.72 -12.06
C VAL A 42 12.89 13.96 -12.43
N LYS A 43 12.97 13.42 -13.65
CA LYS A 43 14.17 12.73 -14.12
C LYS A 43 15.39 13.65 -14.12
N LYS A 44 15.22 14.89 -14.59
CA LYS A 44 16.28 15.91 -14.62
C LYS A 44 16.72 16.26 -13.20
N ASP A 45 15.78 16.56 -12.31
CA ASP A 45 16.05 16.92 -10.91
C ASP A 45 16.82 15.81 -10.18
N LEU A 46 16.38 14.56 -10.33
CA LEU A 46 17.08 13.40 -9.75
C LEU A 46 18.51 13.29 -10.28
N ALA A 47 18.74 13.50 -11.58
CA ALA A 47 20.06 13.42 -12.18
C ALA A 47 20.99 14.53 -11.68
N GLU A 48 20.48 15.74 -11.47
CA GLU A 48 21.23 16.90 -10.97
C GLU A 48 21.59 16.79 -9.49
N HIS A 49 20.86 15.97 -8.73
CA HIS A 49 21.03 15.81 -7.26
C HIS A 49 21.51 14.41 -6.85
N LEU A 50 22.08 13.63 -7.77
CA LEU A 50 22.54 12.27 -7.45
C LEU A 50 23.61 12.23 -6.35
N ASP A 51 24.41 13.28 -6.20
CA ASP A 51 25.46 13.35 -5.18
C ASP A 51 24.92 13.29 -3.74
N ILE A 52 23.62 13.54 -3.55
CA ILE A 52 22.99 13.46 -2.23
C ILE A 52 23.06 12.05 -1.63
N ILE A 53 23.17 10.99 -2.46
CA ILE A 53 23.28 9.60 -2.00
C ILE A 53 24.59 9.33 -1.26
N SER A 54 25.60 10.16 -1.42
CA SER A 54 26.89 10.07 -0.71
C SER A 54 26.84 10.72 0.68
N SER A 55 25.76 11.41 1.02
CA SER A 55 25.58 12.11 2.28
C SER A 55 24.67 11.34 3.22
N TYR A 56 24.87 11.50 4.53
CA TYR A 56 23.92 10.97 5.50
C TYR A 56 22.59 11.71 5.39
N PRO A 57 21.46 10.97 5.32
CA PRO A 57 20.15 11.61 5.22
C PRO A 57 19.76 12.35 6.51
N ASP A 58 18.93 13.37 6.38
CA ASP A 58 18.27 13.99 7.53
C ASP A 58 17.35 12.97 8.23
N ARG A 59 17.70 12.64 9.47
CA ARG A 59 16.99 11.61 10.28
C ARG A 59 15.58 12.02 10.65
N ASP A 60 15.30 13.31 10.71
CA ASP A 60 14.00 13.86 11.09
C ASP A 60 13.10 14.15 9.89
N TYR A 61 13.65 14.01 8.66
CA TYR A 61 12.96 14.31 7.39
C TYR A 61 12.37 15.72 7.35
N THR A 62 13.11 16.70 7.89
CA THR A 62 12.61 18.05 8.17
C THR A 62 12.05 18.73 6.92
N ASP A 63 12.82 18.78 5.85
CA ASP A 63 12.40 19.46 4.63
C ASP A 63 11.35 18.68 3.84
N LEU A 64 11.42 17.34 3.86
CA LEU A 64 10.40 16.49 3.28
C LEU A 64 9.05 16.69 3.97
N LYS A 65 9.02 16.69 5.30
CA LYS A 65 7.79 16.94 6.08
C LYS A 65 7.21 18.33 5.80
N LYS A 66 8.06 19.37 5.69
CA LYS A 66 7.60 20.71 5.30
C LYS A 66 6.97 20.73 3.91
N ALA A 67 7.60 20.08 2.93
CA ALA A 67 7.09 20.00 1.58
C ALA A 67 5.75 19.25 1.51
N ILE A 68 5.62 18.12 2.22
CA ILE A 68 4.37 17.37 2.30
C ILE A 68 3.30 18.21 3.02
N ALA A 69 3.65 18.88 4.11
CA ALA A 69 2.74 19.75 4.87
C ALA A 69 2.15 20.85 4.00
N ALA A 70 2.99 21.51 3.20
CA ALA A 70 2.56 22.54 2.26
C ALA A 70 1.63 21.96 1.17
N TYR A 71 1.95 20.76 0.64
CA TYR A 71 1.14 20.09 -0.37
C TYR A 71 -0.23 19.62 0.15
N THR A 72 -0.28 19.14 1.39
CA THR A 72 -1.51 18.59 2.01
C THR A 72 -2.28 19.59 2.85
N ASN A 73 -1.79 20.85 2.95
CA ASN A 73 -2.35 21.90 3.79
C ASN A 73 -2.53 21.46 5.26
N THR A 74 -1.49 20.85 5.80
CA THR A 74 -1.42 20.41 7.20
C THR A 74 -0.14 20.92 7.86
N SER A 75 0.12 20.50 9.08
CA SER A 75 1.31 20.89 9.86
C SER A 75 2.35 19.75 9.83
N PRO A 76 3.67 20.06 9.74
CA PRO A 76 4.74 19.04 9.66
C PRO A 76 4.73 18.01 10.80
N GLU A 77 4.30 18.43 11.99
CA GLU A 77 4.19 17.53 13.16
C GLU A 77 3.10 16.47 13.04
N HIS A 78 2.15 16.64 12.12
CA HIS A 78 1.12 15.63 11.81
C HIS A 78 1.52 14.67 10.70
N ILE A 79 2.79 14.72 10.25
CA ILE A 79 3.28 13.91 9.15
C ILE A 79 4.26 12.86 9.66
N VAL A 80 3.97 11.62 9.32
CA VAL A 80 4.89 10.50 9.44
C VAL A 80 5.29 10.07 8.03
N VAL A 81 6.57 9.91 7.79
CA VAL A 81 7.11 9.46 6.50
C VAL A 81 7.64 8.05 6.60
N GLY A 82 7.53 7.31 5.50
CA GLY A 82 8.02 5.94 5.38
C GLY A 82 8.27 5.56 3.93
N ASN A 83 8.88 4.42 3.72
CA ASN A 83 9.17 3.89 2.39
C ASN A 83 7.92 3.20 1.81
N GLY A 84 6.96 4.02 1.43
CA GLY A 84 5.65 3.59 0.95
C GLY A 84 4.64 3.32 2.06
N SER A 85 3.38 3.13 1.65
CA SER A 85 2.27 2.90 2.57
C SER A 85 2.38 1.59 3.35
N THR A 86 3.01 0.57 2.79
CA THR A 86 3.18 -0.73 3.45
C THR A 86 4.02 -0.62 4.72
N GLU A 87 5.12 0.14 4.68
CA GLU A 87 5.92 0.38 5.89
C GLU A 87 5.11 1.12 6.95
N LEU A 88 4.37 2.15 6.58
CA LEU A 88 3.54 2.92 7.52
C LEU A 88 2.43 2.08 8.14
N ILE A 89 1.78 1.21 7.35
CA ILE A 89 0.78 0.24 7.82
C ILE A 89 1.42 -0.73 8.83
N SER A 90 2.58 -1.29 8.48
CA SER A 90 3.32 -2.20 9.33
C SER A 90 3.71 -1.56 10.68
N LEU A 91 4.26 -0.36 10.64
CA LEU A 91 4.63 0.40 11.84
C LEU A 91 3.41 0.69 12.75
N LEU A 92 2.31 1.15 12.15
CA LEU A 92 1.09 1.45 12.89
C LEU A 92 0.51 0.20 13.57
N ILE A 93 0.40 -0.89 12.82
CA ILE A 93 -0.14 -2.16 13.31
C ILE A 93 0.76 -2.77 14.37
N SER A 94 2.08 -2.80 14.14
CA SER A 94 3.06 -3.33 15.10
C SER A 94 3.04 -2.55 16.42
N GLN A 95 2.93 -1.23 16.35
CA GLN A 95 2.88 -0.38 17.55
C GLN A 95 1.59 -0.60 18.35
N ARG A 96 0.45 -0.78 17.67
CA ARG A 96 -0.85 -0.98 18.32
C ARG A 96 -1.08 -2.42 18.75
N ALA A 97 -0.52 -3.38 18.01
CA ALA A 97 -0.67 -4.82 18.20
C ALA A 97 -2.11 -5.22 18.57
N PRO A 98 -3.12 -4.89 17.73
CA PRO A 98 -4.52 -5.13 18.05
C PRO A 98 -4.79 -6.62 18.16
N LYS A 99 -5.54 -7.03 19.18
CA LYS A 99 -5.96 -8.44 19.37
C LYS A 99 -7.10 -8.84 18.44
N ARG A 100 -7.94 -7.90 18.06
CA ARG A 100 -9.05 -8.07 17.10
C ARG A 100 -9.05 -6.90 16.14
N ALA A 101 -9.33 -7.19 14.89
CA ALA A 101 -9.45 -6.18 13.84
C ALA A 101 -10.58 -6.54 12.87
N LEU A 102 -11.39 -5.56 12.52
CA LEU A 102 -12.39 -5.66 11.48
C LEU A 102 -11.84 -4.97 10.22
N LEU A 103 -11.89 -5.68 9.10
CA LEU A 103 -11.52 -5.17 7.79
C LEU A 103 -12.75 -5.05 6.90
N LEU A 104 -12.88 -3.92 6.22
CA LEU A 104 -13.86 -3.78 5.14
C LEU A 104 -13.31 -4.47 3.89
N GLY A 105 -14.01 -5.45 3.35
CA GLY A 105 -13.64 -6.15 2.12
C GLY A 105 -14.52 -5.73 0.93
N PRO A 106 -14.01 -5.83 -0.30
CA PRO A 106 -12.63 -6.12 -0.65
C PRO A 106 -11.69 -4.96 -0.34
N THR A 107 -10.45 -5.24 0.09
CA THR A 107 -9.47 -4.24 0.47
C THR A 107 -8.04 -4.69 0.19
N TYR A 108 -7.08 -3.81 0.43
CA TYR A 108 -5.67 -4.07 0.24
C TYR A 108 -5.18 -5.21 1.15
N SER A 109 -4.53 -6.20 0.55
CA SER A 109 -4.11 -7.43 1.23
C SER A 109 -3.11 -7.22 2.37
N GLU A 110 -2.32 -6.13 2.32
CA GLU A 110 -1.31 -5.86 3.34
C GLU A 110 -1.90 -5.58 4.72
N TYR A 111 -3.12 -5.06 4.83
CA TYR A 111 -3.78 -4.92 6.13
C TYR A 111 -3.91 -6.26 6.85
N ALA A 112 -4.45 -7.26 6.16
CA ALA A 112 -4.61 -8.60 6.72
C ALA A 112 -3.27 -9.26 7.03
N ARG A 113 -2.29 -9.11 6.12
CA ARG A 113 -0.95 -9.64 6.29
C ARG A 113 -0.28 -9.11 7.56
N GLU A 114 -0.25 -7.79 7.74
CA GLU A 114 0.39 -7.16 8.90
C GLU A 114 -0.34 -7.45 10.22
N LEU A 115 -1.66 -7.50 10.21
CA LEU A 115 -2.45 -7.89 11.37
C LEU A 115 -2.19 -9.35 11.80
N ASN A 116 -2.05 -10.27 10.84
CA ASN A 116 -1.67 -11.65 11.14
C ASN A 116 -0.27 -11.77 11.76
N LEU A 117 0.68 -10.93 11.34
CA LEU A 117 2.05 -10.92 11.87
C LEU A 117 2.08 -10.56 13.37
N VAL A 118 1.18 -9.72 13.84
CA VAL A 118 1.07 -9.37 15.27
C VAL A 118 0.14 -10.32 16.04
N GLY A 119 -0.38 -11.37 15.40
CA GLY A 119 -1.23 -12.38 16.03
C GLY A 119 -2.65 -11.91 16.33
N GLY A 120 -3.13 -10.90 15.62
CA GLY A 120 -4.51 -10.42 15.73
C GLY A 120 -5.51 -11.37 15.07
N THR A 121 -6.72 -11.45 15.63
CA THR A 121 -7.85 -12.13 14.99
C THR A 121 -8.50 -11.18 14.00
N LEU A 122 -8.73 -11.68 12.76
CA LEU A 122 -9.35 -10.90 11.69
C LEU A 122 -10.80 -11.28 11.49
N GLU A 123 -11.62 -10.26 11.37
CA GLU A 123 -13.00 -10.35 10.94
C GLU A 123 -13.17 -9.49 9.69
N TYR A 124 -14.03 -9.91 8.76
CA TYR A 124 -14.28 -9.19 7.52
C TYR A 124 -15.74 -8.78 7.43
N TYR A 125 -15.97 -7.51 7.18
CA TYR A 125 -17.23 -7.00 6.69
C TYR A 125 -17.12 -6.83 5.18
N ASN A 126 -17.70 -7.75 4.41
CA ASN A 126 -17.59 -7.74 2.96
C ASN A 126 -18.69 -6.87 2.35
N LEU A 127 -18.27 -5.80 1.68
CA LEU A 127 -19.16 -4.98 0.85
C LEU A 127 -19.66 -5.81 -0.33
N LYS A 128 -20.92 -5.61 -0.73
CA LYS A 128 -21.60 -6.41 -1.74
C LYS A 128 -21.64 -5.68 -3.08
N GLU A 129 -21.34 -6.39 -4.15
CA GLU A 129 -21.40 -5.86 -5.51
C GLU A 129 -22.82 -5.41 -5.88
N GLU A 130 -23.84 -6.15 -5.43
CA GLU A 130 -25.27 -5.83 -5.66
C GLU A 130 -25.69 -4.51 -5.00
N GLN A 131 -24.89 -4.00 -4.07
CA GLN A 131 -25.06 -2.72 -3.38
C GLN A 131 -24.03 -1.66 -3.83
N ASP A 132 -23.43 -1.83 -5.00
CA ASP A 132 -22.35 -0.95 -5.49
C ASP A 132 -21.20 -0.78 -4.48
N PHE A 133 -20.88 -1.80 -3.70
CA PHE A 133 -19.88 -1.78 -2.62
C PHE A 133 -20.11 -0.65 -1.60
N ARG A 134 -21.35 -0.25 -1.38
CA ARG A 134 -21.69 0.77 -0.39
C ARG A 134 -21.71 0.17 1.01
N LEU A 135 -21.16 0.95 1.95
CA LEU A 135 -21.21 0.59 3.36
C LEU A 135 -22.61 0.85 3.93
N ASP A 136 -23.21 -0.19 4.50
CA ASP A 136 -24.39 -0.05 5.36
C ASP A 136 -23.94 0.05 6.83
N ILE A 137 -24.08 1.24 7.41
CA ILE A 137 -23.64 1.50 8.78
C ILE A 137 -24.47 0.73 9.80
N SER A 138 -25.78 0.53 9.54
CA SER A 138 -26.65 -0.22 10.46
C SER A 138 -26.23 -1.69 10.50
N ASP A 139 -26.05 -2.32 9.33
CA ASP A 139 -25.60 -3.70 9.19
C ASP A 139 -24.18 -3.89 9.78
N LEU A 140 -23.28 -2.93 9.56
CA LEU A 140 -21.96 -2.95 10.19
C LEU A 140 -22.03 -2.89 11.71
N THR A 141 -22.88 -2.05 12.26
CA THR A 141 -23.03 -1.89 13.73
C THR A 141 -23.57 -3.16 14.37
N ASP A 142 -24.46 -3.87 13.69
CA ASP A 142 -25.00 -5.16 14.16
C ASP A 142 -23.96 -6.30 14.10
N THR A 143 -22.89 -6.11 13.33
CA THR A 143 -21.78 -7.08 13.17
C THR A 143 -20.68 -6.90 14.25
N LEU A 144 -20.57 -5.71 14.86
CA LEU A 144 -19.56 -5.38 15.89
C LEU A 144 -19.95 -5.86 17.29
#